data_4892e42b9c01122583ed1fd3a70a7b17
#
_entry.id   4892e42b9c01122583ed1fd3a70a7b17
#
_cell.length_a   1.000
_cell.length_b   1.000
_cell.length_c   1.000
_cell.angle_alpha   90.00
_cell.angle_beta   90.00
_cell.angle_gamma   90.00
#
_symmetry.space_group_name_H-M   'P 1'
#
loop_
_entity.id
_entity.type
_entity.pdbx_description
1 polymer ?
#
loop_
_entity_poly.entity_id
_entity_poly.type
_entity_poly.pdbx_seq_one_letter_code
_entity_poly.pdbx_strand_id
1 'polypeptide(L)'
;LLKTAYEIEEIAGYTSGVAFRLSIVDNKSLKKSTIKKEFEGLLNMIIELVHKLNEMVRSLAVNPDNVIQIAYDLQKIERETDLKYRNLVKIIMKEIAGAKDAMLLKDAAEHIEEMADRCLSAADSITIIAIGL
;
A
#
# COMPACT_ATOMS: atom_id res chain seq x y z
N LEU A 1 20.37 4.65 -1.44
CA LEU A 1 20.05 4.48 -0.01
C LEU A 1 19.21 5.64 0.52
N LEU A 2 19.61 6.86 0.22
CA LEU A 2 18.86 8.05 0.62
C LEU A 2 17.48 8.10 -0.02
N LYS A 3 17.38 7.75 -1.31
CA LYS A 3 16.10 7.64 -2.02
C LYS A 3 15.20 6.59 -1.37
N THR A 4 15.75 5.43 -1.00
CA THR A 4 15.01 4.36 -0.32
C THR A 4 14.44 4.85 1.02
N ALA A 5 15.25 5.53 1.81
CA ALA A 5 14.81 6.11 3.09
C ALA A 5 13.68 7.12 2.89
N TYR A 6 13.77 7.98 1.89
CA TYR A 6 12.73 8.95 1.54
C TYR A 6 11.41 8.26 1.16
N GLU A 7 11.48 7.21 0.35
CA GLU A 7 10.27 6.46 -0.05
C GLU A 7 9.59 5.78 1.14
N ILE A 8 10.36 5.25 2.08
CA ILE A 8 9.83 4.67 3.32
C ILE A 8 9.16 5.75 4.18
N GLU A 9 9.75 6.93 4.26
CA GLU A 9 9.15 8.07 4.98
C GLU A 9 7.83 8.49 4.35
N GLU A 10 7.73 8.49 3.01
CA GLU A 10 6.47 8.79 2.31
C GLU A 10 5.37 7.80 2.66
N ILE A 11 5.69 6.51 2.82
CA ILE A 11 4.72 5.49 3.23
C ILE A 11 4.08 5.87 4.57
N ALA A 12 4.89 6.29 5.54
CA ALA A 12 4.40 6.74 6.83
C ALA A 12 3.49 7.97 6.71
N GLY A 13 3.83 8.91 5.83
CA GLY A 13 3.01 10.09 5.55
C GLY A 13 1.64 9.75 4.98
N TYR A 14 1.58 8.82 4.04
CA TYR A 14 0.31 8.35 3.48
C TYR A 14 -0.56 7.65 4.53
N THR A 15 0.05 6.91 5.46
CA THR A 15 -0.67 6.28 6.58
C THR A 15 -1.44 7.31 7.40
N SER A 16 -0.80 8.43 7.74
CA SER A 16 -1.43 9.54 8.43
C SER A 16 -2.59 10.12 7.63
N GLY A 17 -2.42 10.29 6.32
CA GLY A 17 -3.47 10.75 5.42
C GLY A 17 -4.68 9.85 5.37
N VAL A 18 -4.48 8.54 5.38
CA VAL A 18 -5.57 7.54 5.45
C VAL A 18 -6.34 7.69 6.76
N ALA A 19 -5.64 7.71 7.88
CA ALA A 19 -6.26 7.82 9.20
C ALA A 19 -7.08 9.11 9.33
N PHE A 20 -6.55 10.23 8.85
CA PHE A 20 -7.25 11.51 8.85
C PHE A 20 -8.57 11.45 8.09
N ARG A 21 -8.56 10.91 6.86
CA ARG A 21 -9.77 10.83 6.04
C ARG A 21 -10.81 9.90 6.62
N LEU A 22 -10.40 8.74 7.10
CA LEU A 22 -11.33 7.80 7.72
C LEU A 22 -11.94 8.35 9.01
N SER A 23 -11.25 9.25 9.73
CA SER A 23 -11.78 9.87 10.94
C SER A 23 -12.94 10.84 10.67
N ILE A 24 -13.05 11.35 9.43
CA ILE A 24 -14.09 12.31 9.03
C ILE A 24 -15.33 11.62 8.44
N VAL A 25 -15.17 10.41 7.91
CA VAL A 25 -16.27 9.65 7.29
C VAL A 25 -17.32 9.29 8.33
N ASP A 26 -18.60 9.37 7.94
CA ASP A 26 -19.73 8.95 8.79
C ASP A 26 -19.59 7.48 9.18
N ASN A 27 -19.84 7.18 10.44
CA ASN A 27 -19.81 5.82 10.97
C ASN A 27 -20.69 4.83 10.21
N LYS A 28 -21.82 5.27 9.68
CA LYS A 28 -22.71 4.42 8.87
C LYS A 28 -22.01 3.92 7.61
N SER A 29 -21.26 4.78 6.96
CA SER A 29 -20.49 4.43 5.74
C SER A 29 -19.34 3.50 6.06
N LEU A 30 -18.62 3.75 7.15
CA LEU A 30 -17.50 2.89 7.59
C LEU A 30 -17.96 1.52 8.06
N LYS A 31 -19.15 1.44 8.68
CA LYS A 31 -19.69 0.18 9.20
C LYS A 31 -20.32 -0.71 8.14
N LYS A 32 -20.47 -0.27 6.91
CA LYS A 32 -20.89 -1.16 5.82
C LYS A 32 -19.90 -2.30 5.72
N SER A 33 -20.38 -3.52 5.91
CA SER A 33 -19.51 -4.71 6.01
C SER A 33 -18.61 -4.89 4.80
N THR A 34 -19.12 -4.59 3.61
CA THR A 34 -18.37 -4.68 2.36
C THR A 34 -17.21 -3.69 2.33
N ILE A 35 -17.49 -2.42 2.67
CA ILE A 35 -16.47 -1.36 2.68
C ILE A 35 -15.39 -1.67 3.69
N LYS A 36 -15.77 -2.00 4.92
CA LYS A 36 -14.83 -2.34 5.99
C LYS A 36 -13.93 -3.51 5.60
N LYS A 37 -14.52 -4.57 5.09
CA LYS A 37 -13.81 -5.78 4.68
C LYS A 37 -12.79 -5.50 3.58
N GLU A 38 -13.17 -4.72 2.57
CA GLU A 38 -12.30 -4.38 1.46
C GLU A 38 -11.13 -3.49 1.90
N PHE A 39 -11.36 -2.52 2.79
CA PHE A 39 -10.29 -1.71 3.36
C PHE A 39 -9.33 -2.56 4.19
N GLU A 40 -9.84 -3.45 5.03
CA GLU A 40 -9.02 -4.37 5.82
C GLU A 40 -8.16 -5.25 4.93
N GLY A 41 -8.75 -5.79 3.85
CA GLY A 41 -8.02 -6.59 2.87
C GLY A 41 -6.89 -5.81 2.20
N LEU A 42 -7.16 -4.57 1.82
CA LEU A 42 -6.19 -3.70 1.18
C LEU A 42 -5.03 -3.36 2.15
N LEU A 43 -5.36 -3.02 3.39
CA LEU A 43 -4.36 -2.74 4.43
C LEU A 43 -3.49 -3.95 4.75
N ASN A 44 -4.07 -5.15 4.76
CA ASN A 44 -3.30 -6.39 4.96
C ASN A 44 -2.28 -6.59 3.84
N MET A 45 -2.61 -6.24 2.61
CA MET A 45 -1.66 -6.31 1.49
C MET A 45 -0.51 -5.32 1.65
N ILE A 46 -0.77 -4.13 2.19
CA ILE A 46 0.29 -3.17 2.50
C ILE A 46 1.24 -3.74 3.58
N ILE A 47 0.69 -4.40 4.59
CA ILE A 47 1.51 -5.07 5.61
C ILE A 47 2.42 -6.12 4.98
N GLU A 48 1.90 -6.94 4.05
CA GLU A 48 2.71 -7.92 3.32
C GLU A 48 3.82 -7.24 2.51
N LEU A 49 3.52 -6.14 1.81
CA LEU A 49 4.51 -5.39 1.04
C LEU A 49 5.64 -4.85 1.94
N VAL A 50 5.29 -4.30 3.09
CA VAL A 50 6.27 -3.80 4.07
C VAL A 50 7.14 -4.94 4.60
N HIS A 51 6.55 -6.11 4.88
CA HIS A 51 7.31 -7.29 5.29
C HIS A 51 8.30 -7.74 4.21
N LYS A 52 7.89 -7.72 2.95
CA LYS A 52 8.78 -8.04 1.83
C LYS A 52 9.94 -7.06 1.70
N LEU A 53 9.67 -5.76 1.89
CA LEU A 53 10.73 -4.74 1.93
C LEU A 53 11.73 -5.02 3.05
N ASN A 54 11.24 -5.37 4.23
CA ASN A 54 12.09 -5.71 5.38
C ASN A 54 12.96 -6.94 5.08
N GLU A 55 12.40 -7.97 4.45
CA GLU A 55 13.17 -9.13 4.00
C GLU A 55 14.26 -8.74 2.99
N MET A 56 13.94 -7.85 2.05
CA MET A 56 14.91 -7.36 1.06
C MET A 56 16.08 -6.65 1.72
N VAL A 57 15.81 -5.77 2.68
CA VAL A 57 16.85 -5.04 3.42
C VAL A 57 17.76 -6.01 4.17
N ARG A 58 17.18 -6.99 4.84
CA ARG A 58 17.96 -8.04 5.54
C ARG A 58 18.81 -8.85 4.57
N SER A 59 18.26 -9.22 3.43
CA SER A 59 18.95 -10.02 2.43
C SER A 59 20.12 -9.27 1.80
N LEU A 60 20.08 -7.95 1.72
CA LEU A 60 21.23 -7.16 1.25
C LEU A 60 22.51 -7.46 2.02
N ALA A 61 22.39 -7.65 3.34
CA ALA A 61 23.56 -7.90 4.18
C ALA A 61 24.00 -9.35 4.19
N VAL A 62 23.08 -10.30 3.98
CA VAL A 62 23.33 -11.74 4.15
C VAL A 62 23.46 -12.47 2.83
N ASN A 63 22.55 -12.23 1.90
CA ASN A 63 22.51 -12.89 0.59
C ASN A 63 21.89 -11.97 -0.45
N PRO A 64 22.67 -11.08 -1.08
CA PRO A 64 22.17 -10.13 -2.07
C PRO A 64 21.44 -10.79 -3.25
N ASP A 65 21.80 -12.00 -3.63
CA ASP A 65 21.15 -12.70 -4.74
C ASP A 65 19.69 -13.02 -4.47
N ASN A 66 19.33 -13.17 -3.21
CA ASN A 66 17.95 -13.44 -2.81
C ASN A 66 17.03 -12.21 -2.94
N VAL A 67 17.59 -11.00 -2.98
CA VAL A 67 16.85 -9.74 -3.09
C VAL A 67 15.99 -9.72 -4.36
N ILE A 68 16.52 -10.21 -5.47
CA ILE A 68 15.82 -10.21 -6.76
C ILE A 68 14.56 -11.07 -6.69
N GLN A 69 14.64 -12.24 -6.06
CA GLN A 69 13.48 -13.13 -5.90
C GLN A 69 12.39 -12.48 -5.03
N ILE A 70 12.79 -11.87 -3.93
CA ILE A 70 11.86 -11.17 -3.05
C ILE A 70 11.20 -10.00 -3.78
N ALA A 71 11.95 -9.29 -4.62
CA ALA A 71 11.43 -8.20 -5.44
C ALA A 71 10.33 -8.68 -6.40
N TYR A 72 10.50 -9.84 -7.02
CA TYR A 72 9.45 -10.43 -7.86
C TYR A 72 8.19 -10.75 -7.07
N ASP A 73 8.34 -11.32 -5.89
CA ASP A 73 7.20 -11.62 -5.00
C ASP A 73 6.48 -10.33 -4.60
N LEU A 74 7.23 -9.28 -4.30
CA LEU A 74 6.67 -7.97 -3.96
C LEU A 74 5.90 -7.37 -5.14
N GLN A 75 6.42 -7.44 -6.35
CA GLN A 75 5.73 -6.97 -7.55
C GLN A 75 4.38 -7.66 -7.75
N LYS A 76 4.31 -8.96 -7.48
CA LYS A 76 3.08 -9.73 -7.55
C LYS A 76 2.02 -9.20 -6.58
N ILE A 77 2.42 -8.97 -5.33
CA ILE A 77 1.53 -8.45 -4.30
C ILE A 77 1.06 -7.04 -4.68
N GLU A 78 1.94 -6.20 -5.22
CA GLU A 78 1.59 -4.85 -5.65
C GLU A 78 0.53 -4.87 -6.76
N ARG A 79 0.65 -5.75 -7.75
CA ARG A 79 -0.36 -5.89 -8.81
C ARG A 79 -1.71 -6.34 -8.26
N GLU A 80 -1.71 -7.26 -7.32
CA GLU A 80 -2.95 -7.70 -6.65
C GLU A 80 -3.56 -6.56 -5.83
N THR A 81 -2.72 -5.74 -5.19
CA THR A 81 -3.14 -4.55 -4.46
C THR A 81 -3.82 -3.54 -5.39
N ASP A 82 -3.26 -3.30 -6.57
CA ASP A 82 -3.84 -2.40 -7.56
C ASP A 82 -5.24 -2.89 -8.01
N LEU A 83 -5.40 -4.18 -8.24
CA LEU A 83 -6.70 -4.77 -8.60
C LEU A 83 -7.72 -4.62 -7.47
N LYS A 84 -7.31 -4.86 -6.23
CA LYS A 84 -8.18 -4.68 -5.07
C LYS A 84 -8.57 -3.22 -4.86
N TYR A 85 -7.64 -2.32 -5.04
CA TYR A 85 -7.91 -0.88 -4.99
C TYR A 85 -8.99 -0.47 -6.00
N ARG A 86 -8.84 -0.88 -7.25
CA ARG A 86 -9.83 -0.56 -8.31
C ARG A 86 -11.20 -1.12 -7.98
N ASN A 87 -11.25 -2.33 -7.46
CA ASN A 87 -12.50 -2.95 -7.03
C ASN A 87 -13.15 -2.18 -5.87
N LEU A 88 -12.35 -1.79 -4.90
CA LEU A 88 -12.84 -0.98 -3.77
C LEU A 88 -13.42 0.35 -4.23
N VAL A 89 -12.76 1.05 -5.16
CA VAL A 89 -13.28 2.30 -5.73
C VAL A 89 -14.64 2.08 -6.39
N LYS A 90 -14.81 0.99 -7.15
CA LYS A 90 -16.11 0.64 -7.75
C LYS A 90 -17.18 0.43 -6.69
N ILE A 91 -16.86 -0.28 -5.61
CA ILE A 91 -17.78 -0.55 -4.51
C ILE A 91 -18.19 0.75 -3.82
N ILE A 92 -17.23 1.63 -3.53
CA ILE A 92 -17.48 2.93 -2.92
C ILE A 92 -18.45 3.74 -3.77
N MET A 93 -18.19 3.86 -5.07
CA MET A 93 -19.02 4.64 -5.99
C MET A 93 -20.43 4.06 -6.12
N LYS A 94 -20.59 2.75 -5.94
CA LYS A 94 -21.87 2.07 -6.08
C LYS A 94 -22.70 2.07 -4.80
N GLU A 95 -22.06 1.93 -3.64
CA GLU A 95 -22.74 1.70 -2.37
C GLU A 95 -22.86 2.94 -1.47
N ILE A 96 -22.00 3.93 -1.66
CA ILE A 96 -21.98 5.13 -0.81
C ILE A 96 -22.72 6.25 -1.53
N ALA A 97 -23.92 6.58 -1.02
CA ALA A 97 -24.79 7.58 -1.62
C ALA A 97 -24.32 9.02 -1.37
N GLY A 98 -23.71 9.30 -0.22
CA GLY A 98 -23.23 10.63 0.14
C GLY A 98 -21.95 11.00 -0.59
N ALA A 99 -21.97 12.12 -1.34
CA ALA A 99 -20.81 12.56 -2.12
C ALA A 99 -19.58 12.82 -1.25
N LYS A 100 -19.76 13.40 -0.07
CA LYS A 100 -18.67 13.68 0.88
C LYS A 100 -17.99 12.40 1.34
N ASP A 101 -18.76 11.42 1.79
CA ASP A 101 -18.22 10.16 2.28
C ASP A 101 -17.59 9.34 1.16
N ALA A 102 -18.22 9.32 -0.03
CA ALA A 102 -17.66 8.64 -1.19
C ALA A 102 -16.30 9.23 -1.58
N MET A 103 -16.16 10.54 -1.58
CA MET A 103 -14.91 11.23 -1.87
C MET A 103 -13.83 10.91 -0.83
N LEU A 104 -14.17 10.98 0.46
CA LEU A 104 -13.23 10.70 1.55
C LEU A 104 -12.73 9.25 1.52
N LEU A 105 -13.64 8.30 1.30
CA LEU A 105 -13.29 6.88 1.20
C LEU A 105 -12.43 6.61 -0.03
N LYS A 106 -12.76 7.20 -1.16
CA LYS A 106 -11.97 7.10 -2.38
C LYS A 106 -10.56 7.66 -2.17
N ASP A 107 -10.43 8.83 -1.55
CA ASP A 107 -9.14 9.45 -1.27
C ASP A 107 -8.32 8.62 -0.29
N ALA A 108 -8.95 8.01 0.72
CA ALA A 108 -8.28 7.08 1.62
C ALA A 108 -7.75 5.87 0.87
N ALA A 109 -8.55 5.28 -0.03
CA ALA A 109 -8.14 4.15 -0.85
C ALA A 109 -6.97 4.53 -1.78
N GLU A 110 -6.99 5.72 -2.38
CA GLU A 110 -5.89 6.23 -3.20
C GLU A 110 -4.59 6.37 -2.41
N HIS A 111 -4.66 6.82 -1.17
CA HIS A 111 -3.49 6.91 -0.29
C HIS A 111 -2.89 5.53 0.00
N ILE A 112 -3.73 4.52 0.18
CA ILE A 112 -3.27 3.14 0.39
C ILE A 112 -2.59 2.62 -0.89
N GLU A 113 -3.16 2.90 -2.05
CA GLU A 113 -2.57 2.53 -3.34
C GLU A 113 -1.21 3.22 -3.54
N GLU A 114 -1.08 4.50 -3.18
CA GLU A 114 0.19 5.22 -3.20
C GLU A 114 1.23 4.59 -2.26
N MET A 115 0.80 4.09 -1.11
CA MET A 115 1.70 3.34 -0.22
C MET A 115 2.26 2.11 -0.91
N ALA A 116 1.43 1.37 -1.64
CA ALA A 116 1.86 0.20 -2.41
C ALA A 116 2.86 0.59 -3.51
N ASP A 117 2.60 1.68 -4.22
CA ASP A 117 3.51 2.20 -5.25
C ASP A 117 4.86 2.60 -4.65
N ARG A 118 4.87 3.20 -3.47
CA ARG A 118 6.13 3.55 -2.77
C ARG A 118 6.88 2.31 -2.31
N CYS A 119 6.19 1.26 -1.92
CA CYS A 119 6.83 -0.03 -1.63
C CYS A 119 7.52 -0.62 -2.85
N LEU A 120 6.87 -0.57 -4.01
CA LEU A 120 7.44 -1.04 -5.27
C LEU A 120 8.67 -0.21 -5.65
N SER A 121 8.58 1.10 -5.55
CA SER A 121 9.70 2.02 -5.84
C SER A 121 10.88 1.78 -4.92
N ALA A 122 10.63 1.57 -3.62
CA ALA A 122 11.67 1.22 -2.65
C ALA A 122 12.32 -0.13 -2.98
N ALA A 123 11.52 -1.12 -3.38
CA ALA A 123 12.02 -2.42 -3.80
C ALA A 123 12.96 -2.31 -5.03
N ASP A 124 12.59 -1.49 -6.00
CA ASP A 124 13.44 -1.23 -7.17
C ASP A 124 14.78 -0.60 -6.77
N SER A 125 14.76 0.36 -5.85
CA SER A 125 15.96 1.01 -5.32
C SER A 125 16.87 0.00 -4.61
N ILE A 126 16.30 -0.88 -3.79
CA ILE A 126 17.04 -1.93 -3.08
C ILE A 126 17.63 -2.94 -4.06
N THR A 127 16.90 -3.29 -5.11
CA THR A 127 17.37 -4.21 -6.15
C THR A 127 18.59 -3.63 -6.88
N ILE A 128 18.57 -2.34 -7.18
CA ILE A 128 19.73 -1.66 -7.81
C ILE A 128 20.95 -1.73 -6.91
N ILE A 129 20.78 -1.52 -5.61
CA ILE A 129 21.87 -1.66 -4.64
C ILE A 129 22.41 -3.10 -4.62
N ALA A 130 21.51 -4.10 -4.62
CA ALA A 130 21.89 -5.52 -4.60
C ALA A 130 22.71 -5.91 -5.83
N ILE A 131 22.34 -5.41 -7.02
CA ILE A 131 23.04 -5.68 -8.27
C ILE A 131 24.46 -5.10 -8.23
N GLY A 132 24.66 -3.97 -7.55
CA GLY A 132 25.96 -3.32 -7.41
C GLY A 132 26.91 -3.99 -6.40
N LEU A 133 26.40 -4.91 -5.62
CA LEU A 133 27.21 -5.65 -4.65
C LEU A 133 27.81 -6.89 -5.31
#